data_04e380d0c55c62aadbf793a08f124c9b
#
_entry.id   04e380d0c55c62aadbf793a08f124c9b
#
_cell.length_a   1.000
_cell.length_b   1.000
_cell.length_c   1.000
_cell.angle_alpha   90.00
_cell.angle_beta   90.00
_cell.angle_gamma   90.00
#
_symmetry.space_group_name_H-M   'P 1'
#
loop_
_entity.id
_entity.type
_entity.pdbx_description
1 polymer ?
#
loop_
_entity_poly.entity_id
_entity_poly.type
_entity_poly.pdbx_seq_one_letter_code
_entity_poly.pdbx_strand_id
1 'polypeptide(L)'
;MPLDYPESSDVFKDDDGGFFRWLDEHPDGFFINADRNPKPGYLVLHRPSCPHFDRAPGVHWTRDYIKVCSAARSDLTEWAAAEVGGNPTVCTRCFG
;
A
#
# COMPACT_ATOMS: atom_id res chain seq x y z
N MET A 1 -17.48 21.89 -1.07
CA MET A 1 -17.19 21.37 -1.08
C MET A 1 -16.59 20.86 -0.82
N PRO A 2 -16.55 20.59 -0.64
CA PRO A 2 -15.94 20.03 -0.43
C PRO A 2 -15.33 19.45 -0.97
N LEU A 3 -14.82 19.57 -1.06
CA LEU A 3 -14.29 18.94 -1.51
C LEU A 3 -13.98 17.96 -1.25
N ASP A 4 -14.28 17.94 -1.32
CA ASP A 4 -14.07 16.82 -1.22
C ASP A 4 -13.09 16.23 -1.90
N TYR A 5 -12.20 15.80 -1.37
CA TYR A 5 -11.29 15.00 -1.97
C TYR A 5 -11.82 13.66 -2.06
N PRO A 6 -11.84 13.07 -3.23
CA PRO A 6 -11.94 11.64 -3.30
C PRO A 6 -10.81 11.12 -2.45
N GLU A 7 -11.05 10.14 -1.65
CA GLU A 7 -9.99 9.44 -0.99
C GLU A 7 -9.08 8.89 -2.03
N SER A 8 -7.90 9.45 -2.14
CA SER A 8 -6.97 9.02 -3.17
C SER A 8 -6.22 7.74 -2.78
N SER A 9 -6.20 7.39 -1.51
CA SER A 9 -5.56 6.16 -1.05
C SER A 9 -6.38 5.49 0.04
N ASP A 10 -6.34 4.15 0.06
CA ASP A 10 -7.01 3.34 1.07
C ASP A 10 -5.96 2.70 1.96
N VAL A 11 -6.15 2.78 3.27
CA VAL A 11 -5.24 2.20 4.24
C VAL A 11 -5.89 0.96 4.85
N PHE A 12 -5.20 -0.17 4.76
CA PHE A 12 -5.68 -1.43 5.33
C PHE A 12 -4.83 -1.78 6.56
N LYS A 13 -5.50 -1.85 7.69
CA LYS A 13 -4.91 -2.15 8.99
C LYS A 13 -5.84 -3.13 9.68
N ASP A 14 -5.30 -4.29 10.06
CA ASP A 14 -6.09 -5.35 10.67
C ASP A 14 -7.25 -5.78 9.76
N ASP A 15 -7.02 -5.76 8.44
CA ASP A 15 -8.06 -6.06 7.46
C ASP A 15 -7.47 -6.70 6.20
N ASP A 16 -6.99 -7.93 6.35
CA ASP A 16 -6.41 -8.68 5.23
C ASP A 16 -7.43 -8.92 4.13
N GLY A 17 -8.68 -9.23 4.52
CA GLY A 17 -9.73 -9.50 3.55
C GLY A 17 -10.03 -8.30 2.65
N GLY A 18 -10.10 -7.11 3.24
CA GLY A 18 -10.30 -5.88 2.49
C GLY A 18 -9.14 -5.58 1.57
N PHE A 19 -7.92 -5.81 2.05
CA PHE A 19 -6.72 -5.60 1.25
C PHE A 19 -6.69 -6.53 0.04
N PHE A 20 -6.97 -7.83 0.23
CA PHE A 20 -7.00 -8.80 -0.86
C PHE A 20 -8.07 -8.45 -1.89
N ARG A 21 -9.24 -8.03 -1.43
CA ARG A 21 -10.32 -7.60 -2.33
C ARG A 21 -9.89 -6.40 -3.17
N TRP A 22 -9.21 -5.45 -2.52
CA TRP A 22 -8.71 -4.28 -3.22
C TRP A 22 -7.74 -4.68 -4.33
N LEU A 23 -6.81 -5.61 -4.04
CA LEU A 23 -5.85 -6.08 -5.03
C LEU A 23 -6.54 -6.72 -6.24
N ASP A 24 -7.58 -7.50 -5.99
CA ASP A 24 -8.32 -8.16 -7.06
C ASP A 24 -9.08 -7.17 -7.93
N GLU A 25 -9.54 -6.09 -7.34
CA GLU A 25 -10.29 -5.05 -8.05
C GLU A 25 -9.39 -4.05 -8.75
N HIS A 26 -8.11 -4.00 -8.41
CA HIS A 26 -7.18 -3.01 -8.95
C HIS A 26 -5.88 -3.67 -9.41
N PRO A 27 -5.93 -4.54 -10.43
CA PRO A 27 -4.73 -5.25 -10.87
C PRO A 27 -3.63 -4.33 -11.40
N ASP A 28 -4.00 -3.14 -11.85
CA ASP A 28 -3.04 -2.15 -12.34
C ASP A 28 -2.70 -1.08 -11.30
N GLY A 29 -3.12 -1.29 -10.06
CA GLY A 29 -2.84 -0.34 -9.00
C GLY A 29 -1.47 -0.53 -8.36
N PHE A 30 -1.31 0.07 -7.19
CA PHE A 30 -0.04 0.04 -6.44
C PHE A 30 -0.36 0.00 -4.96
N PHE A 31 0.59 -0.51 -4.16
CA PHE A 31 0.45 -0.37 -2.72
C PHE A 31 1.82 -0.19 -2.05
N ILE A 32 1.82 0.49 -0.92
CA ILE A 32 2.99 0.65 -0.07
C ILE A 32 2.87 -0.31 1.11
N ASN A 33 3.94 -1.04 1.40
CA ASN A 33 4.07 -1.79 2.63
C ASN A 33 4.82 -0.89 3.62
N ALA A 34 4.23 -0.63 4.77
CA ALA A 34 4.81 0.22 5.80
C ALA A 34 4.62 -0.43 7.16
N ASP A 35 5.41 -0.03 8.15
CA ASP A 35 5.21 -0.46 9.51
C ASP A 35 3.84 -0.02 10.00
N ARG A 36 3.27 -0.72 10.97
CA ARG A 36 1.98 -0.37 11.56
C ARG A 36 1.97 1.09 12.03
N ASN A 37 3.10 1.55 12.56
CA ASN A 37 3.33 2.96 12.84
C ASN A 37 4.38 3.44 11.84
N PRO A 38 3.97 4.02 10.71
CA PRO A 38 4.88 4.23 9.59
C PRO A 38 6.08 5.10 9.92
N LYS A 39 7.21 4.74 9.33
CA LYS A 39 8.47 5.46 9.48
C LYS A 39 9.04 5.78 8.11
N PRO A 40 9.71 6.93 7.95
CA PRO A 40 10.27 7.30 6.64
C PRO A 40 11.27 6.30 6.09
N GLY A 41 11.93 5.54 6.95
CA GLY A 41 12.96 4.60 6.53
C GLY A 41 12.44 3.29 5.97
N TYR A 42 11.14 3.01 6.08
CA TYR A 42 10.57 1.77 5.57
C TYR A 42 9.23 2.00 4.91
N LEU A 43 9.28 2.28 3.62
CA LEU A 43 8.11 2.48 2.77
C LEU A 43 8.44 1.82 1.45
N VAL A 44 7.82 0.66 1.17
CA VAL A 44 8.15 -0.11 -0.04
C VAL A 44 6.94 -0.19 -0.96
N LEU A 45 7.10 0.28 -2.19
CA LEU A 45 6.06 0.30 -3.19
C LEU A 45 6.05 -1.01 -3.96
N HIS A 46 4.87 -1.60 -4.09
CA HIS A 46 4.65 -2.87 -4.78
C HIS A 46 3.53 -2.76 -5.80
N ARG A 47 3.51 -3.74 -6.72
CA ARG A 47 2.35 -3.96 -7.59
C ARG A 47 1.52 -5.10 -7.01
N PRO A 48 0.22 -5.18 -7.31
CA PRO A 48 -0.62 -6.28 -6.82
C PRO A 48 -0.12 -7.66 -7.22
N SER A 49 0.58 -7.76 -8.34
CA SER A 49 1.11 -9.02 -8.85
C SER A 49 2.51 -9.35 -8.33
N CYS A 50 2.99 -8.62 -7.31
CA CYS A 50 4.33 -8.81 -6.80
C CYS A 50 4.56 -10.27 -6.33
N PRO A 51 5.63 -10.94 -6.81
CA PRO A 51 5.88 -12.32 -6.40
C PRO A 51 6.32 -12.48 -4.94
N HIS A 52 6.71 -11.38 -4.29
CA HIS A 52 6.98 -11.39 -2.84
C HIS A 52 5.74 -11.65 -2.01
N PHE A 53 4.58 -11.51 -2.64
CA PHE A 53 3.34 -11.44 -1.93
C PHE A 53 2.48 -12.63 -2.36
N ASP A 54 2.22 -13.52 -1.43
CA ASP A 54 1.28 -14.60 -1.66
C ASP A 54 0.24 -14.58 -0.54
N ARG A 55 -0.87 -15.24 -0.74
CA ARG A 55 -1.98 -15.21 0.21
C ARG A 55 -2.02 -16.48 1.03
N ALA A 56 -0.86 -16.91 1.49
CA ALA A 56 -0.75 -18.15 2.24
C ALA A 56 -1.61 -18.10 3.51
N PRO A 57 -2.31 -19.19 3.84
CA PRO A 57 -3.07 -19.23 5.07
C PRO A 57 -2.18 -19.03 6.29
N GLY A 58 -2.69 -18.28 7.26
CA GLY A 58 -1.95 -18.04 8.51
C GLY A 58 -1.01 -16.86 8.47
N VAL A 59 -0.80 -16.28 7.29
CA VAL A 59 0.02 -15.07 7.18
C VAL A 59 -0.88 -13.86 7.33
N HIS A 60 -0.44 -12.91 8.16
CA HIS A 60 -1.18 -11.67 8.39
C HIS A 60 -0.46 -10.53 7.71
N TRP A 61 -1.11 -9.91 6.73
CA TRP A 61 -0.50 -8.89 5.89
C TRP A 61 -0.73 -7.47 6.38
N THR A 62 -1.78 -7.26 7.19
CA THR A 62 -2.15 -5.92 7.66
C THR A 62 -2.15 -5.79 9.18
N ARG A 63 -1.40 -6.64 9.88
CA ARG A 63 -1.33 -6.60 11.34
C ARG A 63 -0.10 -5.84 11.84
N ASP A 64 1.09 -6.38 11.59
CA ASP A 64 2.34 -5.73 12.02
C ASP A 64 2.76 -4.65 11.03
N TYR A 65 2.23 -4.73 9.82
CA TYR A 65 2.44 -3.76 8.76
C TYR A 65 1.09 -3.29 8.28
N ILE A 66 1.07 -2.11 7.67
CA ILE A 66 -0.14 -1.64 6.99
C ILE A 66 0.11 -1.62 5.49
N LYS A 67 -0.98 -1.63 4.72
CA LYS A 67 -0.92 -1.55 3.28
C LYS A 67 -1.68 -0.32 2.85
N VAL A 68 -1.01 0.57 2.14
CA VAL A 68 -1.61 1.81 1.63
C VAL A 68 -1.73 1.67 0.13
N CYS A 69 -2.94 1.68 -0.37
CA CYS A 69 -3.25 1.29 -1.76
C CYS A 69 -3.84 2.45 -2.54
N SER A 70 -3.47 2.56 -3.80
CA SER A 70 -4.09 3.52 -4.72
C SER A 70 -3.97 3.04 -6.15
N ALA A 71 -4.91 3.45 -6.99
CA ALA A 71 -4.82 3.22 -8.43
C ALA A 71 -3.73 4.05 -9.07
N ALA A 72 -3.31 5.15 -8.43
CA ALA A 72 -2.30 6.05 -8.96
C ALA A 72 -1.07 6.08 -8.06
N ARG A 73 0.10 5.82 -8.65
CA ARG A 73 1.37 5.82 -7.91
C ARG A 73 1.64 7.17 -7.24
N SER A 74 1.28 8.27 -7.92
CA SER A 74 1.50 9.61 -7.38
C SER A 74 0.76 9.84 -6.07
N ASP A 75 -0.42 9.25 -5.89
CA ASP A 75 -1.17 9.36 -4.64
C ASP A 75 -0.38 8.78 -3.48
N LEU A 76 0.30 7.67 -3.72
CA LEU A 76 1.09 7.00 -2.68
C LEU A 76 2.34 7.80 -2.34
N THR A 77 2.97 8.42 -3.34
CA THR A 77 4.10 9.30 -3.11
C THR A 77 3.67 10.49 -2.25
N GLU A 78 2.50 11.06 -2.55
CA GLU A 78 1.95 12.16 -1.76
C GLU A 78 1.60 11.73 -0.34
N TRP A 79 1.01 10.55 -0.20
CA TRP A 79 0.69 10.00 1.12
C TRP A 79 1.96 9.87 1.96
N ALA A 80 3.01 9.31 1.38
CA ALA A 80 4.26 9.10 2.08
C ALA A 80 4.88 10.42 2.54
N ALA A 81 4.85 11.43 1.69
CA ALA A 81 5.40 12.73 2.02
C ALA A 81 4.58 13.45 3.09
N ALA A 82 3.26 13.41 2.95
CA ALA A 82 2.36 14.18 3.83
C ALA A 82 2.18 13.51 5.19
N GLU A 83 2.02 12.18 5.21
CA GLU A 83 1.67 11.47 6.44
C GLU A 83 2.87 10.92 7.18
N VAL A 84 3.97 10.66 6.50
CA VAL A 84 5.13 10.00 7.10
C VAL A 84 6.39 10.87 7.02
N GLY A 85 6.48 11.71 6.00
CA GLY A 85 7.66 12.54 5.79
C GLY A 85 8.78 11.80 5.08
N GLY A 86 8.43 10.81 4.24
CA GLY A 86 9.42 10.02 3.52
C GLY A 86 9.05 9.81 2.08
N ASN A 87 9.89 9.06 1.37
CA ASN A 87 9.66 8.66 -0.01
C ASN A 87 9.67 7.16 -0.12
N PRO A 88 8.71 6.55 -0.84
CA PRO A 88 8.73 5.10 -1.02
C PRO A 88 9.89 4.66 -1.89
N THR A 89 10.48 3.51 -1.56
CA THR A 89 11.41 2.84 -2.46
C THR A 89 10.62 1.75 -3.18
N VAL A 90 11.04 1.40 -4.40
CA VAL A 90 10.32 0.40 -5.16
C VAL A 90 10.84 -1.00 -4.86
N CYS A 91 9.93 -1.96 -4.84
CA CYS A 91 10.32 -3.36 -4.75
C CYS A 91 10.88 -3.79 -6.10
N THR A 92 12.14 -4.22 -6.12
CA THR A 92 12.80 -4.58 -7.36
C THR A 92 12.22 -5.81 -8.02
N ARG A 93 11.53 -6.65 -7.28
CA ARG A 93 10.87 -7.82 -7.86
C ARG A 93 9.65 -7.46 -8.68
N CYS A 94 8.91 -6.41 -8.26
CA CYS A 94 7.73 -5.98 -8.98
C CYS A 94 8.07 -5.02 -10.13
N PHE A 95 9.09 -4.21 -9.95
CA PHE A 95 9.41 -3.12 -10.86
C PHE A 95 10.73 -3.34 -11.60
N GLY A 96 11.46 -4.33 -11.21
CA GLY A 96 12.72 -4.68 -11.85
C GLY A 96 12.49 -5.52 -13.07
#